data_3211c2a900d02f862e717f3d10f9b749
#
_entry.id   3211c2a900d02f862e717f3d10f9b749
#
_cell.length_a   1.000
_cell.length_b   1.000
_cell.length_c   1.000
_cell.angle_alpha   90.00
_cell.angle_beta   90.00
_cell.angle_gamma   90.00
#
_symmetry.space_group_name_H-M   'P 1'
#
loop_
_entity.id
_entity.type
_entity.pdbx_description
1 polymer ?
#
loop_
_entity_poly.entity_id
_entity_poly.type
_entity_poly.pdbx_seq_one_letter_code
_entity_poly.pdbx_strand_id
1 'polypeptide(L)'
;MSKIEILAPVGNEEMLRAAVFSGADAVYLGFSGFNARTSANNFNADTLKDAVAFCHARGVAVHVALNTTVYGGELPALEQAIRAVAASGADAVICQDLAVATLIGKIAPQLPRHGSTQMSVHTLQGALELKELGFT
;
A
#
# COMPACT_ATOMS: atom_id res chain seq x y z
N MET A 1 19.98 -13.35 14.02
CA MET A 1 19.73 -12.84 12.64
C MET A 1 18.25 -12.55 12.51
N SER A 2 17.88 -11.34 12.06
CA SER A 2 16.50 -11.05 11.71
C SER A 2 16.11 -11.92 10.50
N LYS A 3 14.93 -12.55 10.57
CA LYS A 3 14.36 -13.30 9.43
C LYS A 3 14.17 -12.33 8.25
N ILE A 4 14.58 -12.72 7.07
CA ILE A 4 14.27 -11.97 5.84
C ILE A 4 12.79 -12.11 5.56
N GLU A 5 12.10 -10.98 5.37
CA GLU A 5 10.70 -10.93 5.02
C GLU A 5 10.50 -11.19 3.52
N ILE A 6 9.58 -12.08 3.19
CA ILE A 6 9.16 -12.33 1.80
C ILE A 6 7.90 -11.51 1.52
N LEU A 7 8.06 -10.47 0.70
CA LEU A 7 6.96 -9.61 0.24
C LEU A 7 6.53 -10.05 -1.17
N ALA A 8 5.32 -10.58 -1.31
CA ALA A 8 4.79 -11.11 -2.56
C ALA A 8 3.81 -10.15 -3.25
N PRO A 9 3.89 -10.00 -4.59
CA PRO A 9 2.91 -9.25 -5.37
C PRO A 9 1.60 -10.02 -5.50
N VAL A 10 0.47 -9.30 -5.41
CA VAL A 10 -0.86 -9.88 -5.54
C VAL A 10 -1.73 -9.01 -6.45
N GLY A 11 -2.27 -9.60 -7.51
CA GLY A 11 -3.14 -8.92 -8.48
C GLY A 11 -4.62 -9.27 -8.36
N ASN A 12 -4.96 -10.36 -7.65
CA ASN A 12 -6.32 -10.83 -7.44
C ASN A 12 -6.39 -11.78 -6.24
N GLU A 13 -7.59 -12.26 -5.91
CA GLU A 13 -7.81 -13.16 -4.76
C GLU A 13 -7.11 -14.51 -4.91
N GLU A 14 -7.06 -15.07 -6.11
CA GLU A 14 -6.37 -16.35 -6.36
C GLU A 14 -4.87 -16.22 -6.08
N MET A 15 -4.25 -15.14 -6.58
CA MET A 15 -2.85 -14.84 -6.30
C MET A 15 -2.60 -14.57 -4.81
N LEU A 16 -3.54 -13.93 -4.12
CA LEU A 16 -3.48 -13.70 -2.67
C LEU A 16 -3.37 -15.02 -1.92
N ARG A 17 -4.26 -15.95 -2.22
CA ARG A 17 -4.25 -17.29 -1.61
C ARG A 17 -2.96 -18.03 -1.91
N ALA A 18 -2.52 -18.00 -3.17
CA ALA A 18 -1.28 -18.63 -3.58
C ALA A 18 -0.07 -18.07 -2.83
N ALA A 19 0.05 -16.75 -2.70
CA ALA A 19 1.13 -16.09 -1.97
C ALA A 19 1.15 -16.48 -0.49
N VAL A 20 0.01 -16.41 0.17
CA VAL A 20 -0.14 -16.72 1.60
C VAL A 20 0.20 -18.19 1.89
N PHE A 21 -0.33 -19.12 1.09
CA PHE A 21 -0.06 -20.56 1.29
C PHE A 21 1.33 -21.00 0.85
N SER A 22 2.02 -20.19 0.02
CA SER A 22 3.42 -20.41 -0.34
C SER A 22 4.42 -19.83 0.66
N GLY A 23 3.95 -19.21 1.75
CA GLY A 23 4.80 -18.76 2.85
C GLY A 23 5.25 -17.30 2.76
N ALA A 24 4.52 -16.44 2.06
CA ALA A 24 4.76 -15.00 2.11
C ALA A 24 4.59 -14.47 3.54
N ASP A 25 5.50 -13.58 3.97
CA ASP A 25 5.39 -12.87 5.24
C ASP A 25 4.55 -11.60 5.11
N ALA A 26 4.53 -11.02 3.92
CA ALA A 26 3.71 -9.88 3.55
C ALA A 26 3.27 -9.97 2.09
N VAL A 27 2.17 -9.31 1.76
CA VAL A 27 1.72 -9.15 0.37
C VAL A 27 1.55 -7.67 0.05
N TYR A 28 1.73 -7.30 -1.23
CA TYR A 28 1.34 -5.97 -1.70
C TYR A 28 0.35 -6.10 -2.85
N LEU A 29 -0.67 -5.26 -2.81
CA LEU A 29 -1.80 -5.26 -3.73
C LEU A 29 -2.25 -3.83 -4.03
N GLY A 30 -2.91 -3.63 -5.17
CA GLY A 30 -3.36 -2.32 -5.61
C GLY A 30 -4.80 -2.02 -5.20
N PHE A 31 -5.04 -0.76 -4.83
CA PHE A 31 -6.39 -0.25 -4.64
C PHE A 31 -6.95 0.32 -5.95
N SER A 32 -8.23 0.07 -6.21
CA SER A 32 -8.90 0.50 -7.44
C SER A 32 -8.80 2.01 -7.66
N GLY A 33 -8.42 2.40 -8.88
CA GLY A 33 -8.31 3.79 -9.31
C GLY A 33 -6.96 4.44 -9.03
N PHE A 34 -6.14 3.93 -8.11
CA PHE A 34 -4.89 4.56 -7.66
C PHE A 34 -3.67 3.63 -7.72
N ASN A 35 -3.76 2.54 -8.48
CA ASN A 35 -2.66 1.61 -8.69
C ASN A 35 -2.08 1.72 -10.09
N ALA A 36 -0.76 1.83 -10.21
CA ALA A 36 -0.06 1.89 -11.49
C ALA A 36 -0.27 0.63 -12.36
N ARG A 37 -0.59 -0.50 -11.76
CA ARG A 37 -0.93 -1.74 -12.48
C ARG A 37 -2.42 -1.75 -12.83
N THR A 38 -2.82 -1.01 -13.84
CA THR A 38 -4.23 -0.91 -14.28
C THR A 38 -4.81 -2.20 -14.81
N SER A 39 -3.97 -3.14 -15.29
CA SER A 39 -4.38 -4.46 -15.79
C SER A 39 -4.66 -5.50 -14.68
N ALA A 40 -4.32 -5.20 -13.43
CA ALA A 40 -4.62 -6.07 -12.30
C ALA A 40 -6.10 -5.89 -11.89
N ASN A 41 -6.72 -6.97 -11.41
CA ASN A 41 -8.02 -6.89 -10.75
C ASN A 41 -7.83 -6.26 -9.36
N ASN A 42 -7.75 -4.93 -9.31
CA ASN A 42 -7.48 -4.19 -8.10
C ASN A 42 -8.58 -4.42 -7.04
N PHE A 43 -8.18 -4.29 -5.78
CA PHE A 43 -9.09 -4.43 -4.65
C PHE A 43 -9.85 -3.11 -4.42
N ASN A 44 -11.15 -3.22 -4.16
CA ASN A 44 -11.98 -2.12 -3.70
C ASN A 44 -12.11 -2.16 -2.16
N ALA A 45 -12.89 -1.26 -1.57
CA ALA A 45 -13.04 -1.15 -0.13
C ALA A 45 -13.50 -2.47 0.55
N ASP A 46 -14.46 -3.17 -0.07
CA ASP A 46 -15.02 -4.40 0.49
C ASP A 46 -14.05 -5.59 0.34
N THR A 47 -13.55 -5.80 -0.87
CA THR A 47 -12.61 -6.90 -1.15
C THR A 47 -11.26 -6.72 -0.45
N LEU A 48 -10.82 -5.46 -0.22
CA LEU A 48 -9.63 -5.17 0.56
C LEU A 48 -9.80 -5.59 2.02
N LYS A 49 -10.94 -5.28 2.63
CA LYS A 49 -11.24 -5.65 4.01
C LYS A 49 -11.20 -7.17 4.20
N ASP A 50 -11.78 -7.91 3.27
CA ASP A 50 -11.76 -9.38 3.28
C ASP A 50 -10.33 -9.92 3.09
N ALA A 51 -9.56 -9.34 2.18
CA ALA A 51 -8.17 -9.71 1.93
C ALA A 51 -7.29 -9.48 3.17
N VAL A 52 -7.43 -8.33 3.84
CA VAL A 52 -6.69 -8.02 5.07
C VAL A 52 -7.05 -9.02 6.17
N ALA A 53 -8.33 -9.29 6.39
CA ALA A 53 -8.77 -10.27 7.38
C ALA A 53 -8.22 -11.68 7.10
N PHE A 54 -8.23 -12.10 5.84
CA PHE A 54 -7.68 -13.39 5.41
C PHE A 54 -6.16 -13.48 5.68
N CYS A 55 -5.41 -12.43 5.37
CA CYS A 55 -3.96 -12.38 5.59
C CYS A 55 -3.62 -12.34 7.08
N HIS A 56 -4.25 -11.45 7.85
CA HIS A 56 -3.98 -11.28 9.27
C HIS A 56 -4.29 -12.57 10.08
N ALA A 57 -5.34 -13.29 9.73
CA ALA A 57 -5.66 -14.59 10.34
C ALA A 57 -4.53 -15.63 10.17
N ARG A 58 -3.59 -15.38 9.24
CA ARG A 58 -2.46 -16.26 8.92
C ARG A 58 -1.09 -15.62 9.21
N GLY A 59 -1.09 -14.48 9.90
CA GLY A 59 0.13 -13.78 10.27
C GLY A 59 0.85 -13.11 9.09
N VAL A 60 0.14 -12.79 8.00
CA VAL A 60 0.68 -12.13 6.80
C VAL A 60 0.26 -10.67 6.78
N ALA A 61 1.23 -9.77 6.64
CA ALA A 61 1.00 -8.33 6.52
C ALA A 61 0.48 -7.93 5.12
N VAL A 62 -0.26 -6.82 5.05
CA VAL A 62 -0.84 -6.32 3.79
C VAL A 62 -0.39 -4.88 3.55
N HIS A 63 0.34 -4.65 2.46
CA HIS A 63 0.72 -3.34 1.98
C HIS A 63 -0.14 -2.95 0.78
N VAL A 64 -0.76 -1.76 0.83
CA VAL A 64 -1.67 -1.30 -0.23
C VAL A 64 -0.99 -0.28 -1.11
N ALA A 65 -0.97 -0.52 -2.42
CA ALA A 65 -0.42 0.42 -3.38
C ALA A 65 -1.45 1.49 -3.78
N LEU A 66 -1.13 2.74 -3.43
CA LEU A 66 -1.72 3.98 -3.93
C LEU A 66 -0.61 4.75 -4.67
N ASN A 67 -0.06 4.17 -5.70
CA ASN A 67 1.22 4.56 -6.29
C ASN A 67 1.10 5.18 -7.68
N THR A 68 0.00 5.88 -7.94
CA THR A 68 -0.18 6.74 -9.11
C THR A 68 0.11 8.21 -8.77
N THR A 69 0.41 9.02 -9.79
CA THR A 69 0.30 10.49 -9.69
C THR A 69 -1.16 10.87 -9.57
N VAL A 70 -1.45 11.94 -8.83
CA VAL A 70 -2.82 12.37 -8.55
C VAL A 70 -3.00 13.82 -9.00
N TYR A 71 -4.09 14.08 -9.70
CA TYR A 71 -4.48 15.41 -10.12
C TYR A 71 -5.49 16.04 -9.14
N GLY A 72 -5.54 17.37 -9.11
CA GLY A 72 -6.37 18.11 -8.16
C GLY A 72 -7.86 17.68 -8.13
N GLY A 73 -8.43 17.32 -9.29
CA GLY A 73 -9.80 16.83 -9.37
C GLY A 73 -10.05 15.45 -8.77
N GLU A 74 -8.99 14.69 -8.52
CA GLU A 74 -9.07 13.33 -7.94
C GLU A 74 -8.96 13.32 -6.41
N LEU A 75 -8.60 14.45 -5.79
CA LEU A 75 -8.38 14.53 -4.34
C LEU A 75 -9.56 14.05 -3.50
N PRO A 76 -10.85 14.35 -3.82
CA PRO A 76 -11.97 13.81 -3.04
C PRO A 76 -12.07 12.28 -3.11
N ALA A 77 -11.83 11.68 -4.28
CA ALA A 77 -11.82 10.22 -4.43
C ALA A 77 -10.62 9.58 -3.73
N LEU A 78 -9.45 10.22 -3.78
CA LEU A 78 -8.26 9.79 -3.05
C LEU A 78 -8.48 9.81 -1.54
N GLU A 79 -9.13 10.84 -1.00
CA GLU A 79 -9.46 10.90 0.42
C GLU A 79 -10.33 9.72 0.85
N GLN A 80 -11.34 9.38 0.06
CA GLN A 80 -12.19 8.21 0.32
C GLN A 80 -11.39 6.90 0.25
N ALA A 81 -10.49 6.77 -0.73
CA ALA A 81 -9.61 5.61 -0.85
C ALA A 81 -8.70 5.45 0.39
N ILE A 82 -8.08 6.53 0.85
CA ILE A 82 -7.23 6.51 2.05
C ILE A 82 -8.04 6.10 3.29
N ARG A 83 -9.25 6.62 3.46
CA ARG A 83 -10.14 6.23 4.56
C ARG A 83 -10.52 4.76 4.50
N ALA A 84 -10.81 4.24 3.31
CA ALA A 84 -11.13 2.82 3.10
C ALA A 84 -9.91 1.92 3.42
N VAL A 85 -8.73 2.30 2.97
CA VAL A 85 -7.48 1.58 3.27
C VAL A 85 -7.19 1.59 4.77
N ALA A 86 -7.30 2.73 5.43
CA ALA A 86 -7.11 2.82 6.87
C ALA A 86 -8.13 1.95 7.64
N ALA A 87 -9.40 1.99 7.24
CA ALA A 87 -10.47 1.21 7.86
C ALA A 87 -10.36 -0.30 7.61
N SER A 88 -9.65 -0.72 6.57
CA SER A 88 -9.41 -2.15 6.28
C SER A 88 -8.47 -2.83 7.27
N GLY A 89 -7.66 -2.05 7.99
CA GLY A 89 -6.60 -2.56 8.85
C GLY A 89 -5.30 -2.89 8.12
N ALA A 90 -5.10 -2.40 6.90
CA ALA A 90 -3.85 -2.57 6.15
C ALA A 90 -2.64 -2.09 6.97
N ASP A 91 -1.50 -2.75 6.78
CA ASP A 91 -0.28 -2.53 7.58
C ASP A 91 0.58 -1.38 7.07
N ALA A 92 0.50 -1.06 5.78
CA ALA A 92 1.21 0.08 5.17
C ALA A 92 0.59 0.49 3.83
N VAL A 93 0.93 1.71 3.39
CA VAL A 93 0.63 2.19 2.03
C VAL A 93 1.93 2.42 1.28
N ILE A 94 1.96 1.99 0.02
CA ILE A 94 3.04 2.27 -0.91
C ILE A 94 2.57 3.41 -1.82
N CYS A 95 3.22 4.56 -1.78
CA CYS A 95 2.84 5.73 -2.58
C CYS A 95 4.04 6.38 -3.26
N GLN A 96 3.78 7.15 -4.33
CA GLN A 96 4.80 7.92 -5.03
C GLN A 96 4.54 9.42 -5.00
N ASP A 97 3.29 9.85 -4.94
CA ASP A 97 2.90 11.24 -4.97
C ASP A 97 2.94 11.84 -3.56
N LEU A 98 3.62 12.98 -3.41
CA LEU A 98 3.74 13.66 -2.12
C LEU A 98 2.37 14.14 -1.58
N ALA A 99 1.42 14.45 -2.48
CA ALA A 99 0.06 14.79 -2.06
C ALA A 99 -0.62 13.59 -1.39
N VAL A 100 -0.43 12.38 -1.93
CA VAL A 100 -0.93 11.14 -1.31
C VAL A 100 -0.32 10.95 0.07
N ALA A 101 1.01 11.06 0.18
CA ALA A 101 1.71 10.92 1.47
C ALA A 101 1.24 11.97 2.50
N THR A 102 1.04 13.22 2.07
CA THR A 102 0.56 14.29 2.95
C THR A 102 -0.87 14.03 3.43
N LEU A 103 -1.76 13.58 2.55
CA LEU A 103 -3.15 13.26 2.91
C LEU A 103 -3.22 12.06 3.85
N ILE A 104 -2.42 11.01 3.64
CA ILE A 104 -2.32 9.89 4.57
C ILE A 104 -1.91 10.40 5.96
N GLY A 105 -0.89 11.26 6.03
CA GLY A 105 -0.44 11.83 7.29
C GLY A 105 -1.49 12.64 8.04
N LYS A 106 -2.46 13.23 7.32
CA LYS A 106 -3.58 13.99 7.91
C LYS A 106 -4.77 13.11 8.29
N ILE A 107 -5.10 12.11 7.46
CA ILE A 107 -6.31 11.28 7.60
C ILE A 107 -6.04 10.07 8.49
N ALA A 108 -4.90 9.44 8.32
CA ALA A 108 -4.51 8.19 8.98
C ALA A 108 -3.03 8.24 9.40
N PRO A 109 -2.65 9.12 10.35
CA PRO A 109 -1.24 9.34 10.71
C PRO A 109 -0.54 8.08 11.24
N GLN A 110 -1.30 7.11 11.75
CA GLN A 110 -0.79 5.82 12.24
C GLN A 110 -0.44 4.84 11.12
N LEU A 111 -0.89 5.09 9.87
CA LEU A 111 -0.66 4.20 8.74
C LEU A 111 0.73 4.47 8.14
N PRO A 112 1.67 3.51 8.19
CA PRO A 112 3.00 3.67 7.62
C PRO A 112 2.97 3.97 6.11
N ARG A 113 3.87 4.84 5.66
CA ARG A 113 4.00 5.26 4.27
C ARG A 113 5.33 4.79 3.71
N HIS A 114 5.28 3.86 2.78
CA HIS A 114 6.47 3.36 2.08
C HIS A 114 6.62 4.08 0.73
N GLY A 115 7.83 4.48 0.40
CA GLY A 115 8.12 5.07 -0.90
C GLY A 115 8.10 4.02 -2.00
N SER A 116 7.30 4.27 -3.06
CA SER A 116 7.32 3.45 -4.26
C SER A 116 8.67 3.59 -4.99
N THR A 117 9.09 2.55 -5.71
CA THR A 117 10.22 2.62 -6.65
C THR A 117 10.06 3.74 -7.68
N GLN A 118 8.83 4.14 -7.97
CA GLN A 118 8.50 5.24 -8.89
C GLN A 118 8.92 6.63 -8.35
N MET A 119 9.27 6.76 -7.07
CA MET A 119 9.85 7.99 -6.51
C MET A 119 11.29 8.23 -6.95
N SER A 120 11.95 7.23 -7.56
CA SER A 120 13.31 7.33 -8.11
C SER A 120 14.36 7.80 -7.10
N VAL A 121 14.26 7.33 -5.87
CA VAL A 121 15.22 7.64 -4.80
C VAL A 121 16.32 6.57 -4.78
N HIS A 122 17.56 7.00 -4.96
CA HIS A 122 18.73 6.11 -5.08
C HIS A 122 19.86 6.44 -4.10
N THR A 123 19.76 7.54 -3.37
CA THR A 123 20.83 8.05 -2.50
C THR A 123 20.39 8.08 -1.05
N LEU A 124 21.37 8.07 -0.15
CA LEU A 124 21.14 8.27 1.27
C LEU A 124 20.43 9.60 1.55
N GLN A 125 20.85 10.68 0.87
CA GLN A 125 20.26 12.01 1.03
C GLN A 125 18.77 12.00 0.64
N GLY A 126 18.43 11.39 -0.50
CA GLY A 126 17.03 11.26 -0.91
C GLY A 126 16.19 10.44 0.08
N ALA A 127 16.76 9.36 0.63
CA ALA A 127 16.09 8.56 1.65
C ALA A 127 15.86 9.35 2.96
N LEU A 128 16.84 10.17 3.37
CA LEU A 128 16.70 11.02 4.54
C LEU A 128 15.63 12.10 4.36
N GLU A 129 15.55 12.72 3.17
CA GLU A 129 14.48 13.66 2.85
C GLU A 129 13.09 13.00 2.94
N LEU A 130 12.94 11.79 2.39
CA LEU A 130 11.67 11.07 2.51
C LEU A 130 11.33 10.74 3.97
N LYS A 131 12.33 10.39 4.77
CA LYS A 131 12.12 10.14 6.21
C LYS A 131 11.61 11.38 6.93
N GLU A 132 12.16 12.58 6.63
CA GLU A 132 11.65 13.86 7.18
C GLU A 132 10.22 14.15 6.74
N LEU A 133 9.82 13.70 5.55
CA LEU A 133 8.44 13.77 5.04
C LEU A 133 7.52 12.68 5.64
N GLY A 134 8.04 11.84 6.53
CA GLY A 134 7.29 10.82 7.26
C GLY A 134 7.14 9.49 6.55
N PHE A 135 7.98 9.19 5.57
CA PHE A 135 8.12 7.84 5.03
C PHE A 135 8.92 6.95 5.97
N THR A 136 8.59 5.65 5.98
CA THR A 136 9.22 4.66 6.87
C THR A 136 9.75 3.47 6.09
#